data_7f4fb0596e0cb0bee9a4476a6173ddd0
#
_entry.id   7f4fb0596e0cb0bee9a4476a6173ddd0
#
_cell.length_a   1.000
_cell.length_b   1.000
_cell.length_c   1.000
_cell.angle_alpha   90.00
_cell.angle_beta   90.00
_cell.angle_gamma   90.00
#
_symmetry.space_group_name_H-M   'P 1'
#
loop_
_entity.id
_entity.type
_entity.pdbx_description
1 polymer ?
#
loop_
_entity_poly.entity_id
_entity_poly.type
_entity_poly.pdbx_seq_one_letter_code
_entity_poly.pdbx_strand_id
1 'polypeptide(L)'
;LPIPYHIFCENSIANPSSLEKELRIFPQSDILYVISVHTAPFFSVFRRLGTVFLLEKWPGTAPGPGGFTVNDLTFAVPTLFGLEGLCADEMRRLNLEGVQAENGRVLCRGSALDIARLNLNLRTGERVLLVLGSFPAENFDALFEGTKALPWERFIPREGQFPVKGHCLNSALHAVPACQAIVKKAVAARLGQKYGLNTLPETGALYQIQFSIMKDTATLMLDTSGAGLHKRGYRAHGVVAPLRETLAAAMVMLSRYKGRAPLCDPFCGSGTIPIEAALIAKNRAPGLNRTFSAQKWAFVDKKLWLEAADQAMDQEFDGDYEIWGGDLDPDAVELARHNAELAEVDDVVHFDVDDARTFHWGGLYGRVVTNPPYGERIMERKEAEELYRAFGKAWSKFPDGWKLYLLSSHTEFERTFGKQADKKRKLYNGMLKCDLFMYGIK
;
A
#
# COMPACT_ATOMS: atom_id res chain seq x y z
N LEU A 1 -10.83 43.74 28.07
CA LEU A 1 -9.57 43.74 28.83
C LEU A 1 -9.21 42.28 29.13
N PRO A 2 -8.07 41.77 28.67
CA PRO A 2 -7.68 40.39 28.97
C PRO A 2 -7.00 40.34 30.34
N ILE A 3 -7.39 39.36 31.16
CA ILE A 3 -6.73 39.01 32.40
C ILE A 3 -5.69 37.95 32.12
N PRO A 4 -4.43 38.09 32.47
CA PRO A 4 -3.41 37.08 32.26
C PRO A 4 -3.51 35.99 33.35
N TYR A 5 -3.62 34.73 32.94
CA TYR A 5 -3.47 33.60 33.85
C TYR A 5 -2.00 33.16 33.88
N HIS A 6 -1.38 33.26 35.04
CA HIS A 6 -0.12 32.63 35.34
C HIS A 6 -0.38 31.20 35.87
N ILE A 7 0.17 30.23 35.23
CA ILE A 7 0.24 28.86 35.76
C ILE A 7 1.67 28.67 36.26
N PHE A 8 1.83 28.52 37.56
CA PHE A 8 3.06 28.04 38.17
C PHE A 8 3.08 26.49 38.10
N CYS A 9 4.10 25.91 37.47
CA CYS A 9 4.46 24.53 37.63
C CYS A 9 5.67 24.45 38.53
N GLU A 10 5.49 24.09 39.80
CA GLU A 10 6.58 23.62 40.64
C GLU A 10 6.84 22.15 40.39
N ASN A 11 8.10 21.84 40.09
CA ASN A 11 8.60 20.47 39.96
C ASN A 11 8.59 19.77 41.32
N SER A 12 7.64 18.87 41.54
CA SER A 12 7.81 17.82 42.54
C SER A 12 7.22 16.52 42.00
N ILE A 13 8.10 15.53 41.85
CA ILE A 13 7.77 14.17 41.53
C ILE A 13 7.01 13.57 42.70
N ALA A 14 5.70 13.43 42.60
CA ALA A 14 4.88 12.78 43.59
C ALA A 14 4.11 11.60 42.95
N ASN A 15 4.03 10.53 43.68
CA ASN A 15 3.44 9.23 43.51
C ASN A 15 2.09 9.23 42.76
N PRO A 16 1.84 8.29 41.81
CA PRO A 16 0.61 8.23 40.99
C PRO A 16 -0.71 8.13 41.76
N SER A 17 -0.68 7.74 43.02
CA SER A 17 -1.88 7.65 43.86
C SER A 17 -2.43 9.00 44.38
N SER A 18 -1.69 10.11 44.19
CA SER A 18 -2.13 11.45 44.60
C SER A 18 -2.87 12.23 43.52
N LEU A 19 -2.81 11.81 42.26
CA LEU A 19 -3.47 12.47 41.12
C LEU A 19 -4.98 12.20 41.03
N GLU A 20 -5.47 11.12 41.62
CA GLU A 20 -6.92 10.78 41.62
C GLU A 20 -7.75 11.70 42.55
N LYS A 21 -7.11 12.47 43.43
CA LYS A 21 -7.82 13.32 44.39
C LYS A 21 -8.03 14.79 43.98
N GLU A 22 -7.42 15.24 42.89
CA GLU A 22 -7.52 16.65 42.45
C GLU A 22 -8.31 16.90 41.17
N LEU A 23 -8.84 15.87 40.54
CA LEU A 23 -9.75 16.01 39.40
C LEU A 23 -11.17 16.25 39.88
N ARG A 24 -11.47 17.49 40.24
CA ARG A 24 -12.87 17.96 40.42
C ARG A 24 -13.45 18.32 39.07
N ILE A 25 -14.40 17.54 38.62
CA ILE A 25 -15.21 17.83 37.44
C ILE A 25 -16.26 18.86 37.88
N PHE A 26 -16.21 20.06 37.31
CA PHE A 26 -17.28 21.05 37.45
C PHE A 26 -18.30 20.82 36.32
N PRO A 27 -19.57 20.58 36.64
CA PRO A 27 -20.63 20.53 35.64
C PRO A 27 -21.12 21.96 35.42
N GLN A 28 -20.76 22.59 34.34
CA GLN A 28 -21.39 23.72 33.67
C GLN A 28 -20.36 24.65 33.00
N SER A 29 -19.95 24.28 31.80
CA SER A 29 -19.61 25.20 30.69
C SER A 29 -19.22 24.42 29.46
N ASP A 30 -19.80 24.74 28.31
CA ASP A 30 -19.70 24.06 27.04
C ASP A 30 -18.37 24.34 26.27
N ILE A 31 -17.24 24.43 26.95
CA ILE A 31 -15.95 24.69 26.30
C ILE A 31 -14.91 23.67 26.77
N LEU A 32 -14.59 22.72 25.87
CA LEU A 32 -13.51 21.79 26.08
C LEU A 32 -12.22 22.35 25.47
N TYR A 33 -11.22 22.62 26.30
CA TYR A 33 -9.88 22.96 25.82
C TYR A 33 -9.03 21.71 25.72
N VAL A 34 -8.56 21.42 24.51
CA VAL A 34 -7.54 20.38 24.29
C VAL A 34 -6.18 21.04 24.47
N ILE A 35 -5.49 20.68 25.52
CA ILE A 35 -4.09 21.06 25.73
C ILE A 35 -3.23 19.94 25.13
N SER A 36 -2.59 20.23 24.00
CA SER A 36 -1.57 19.36 23.44
C SER A 36 -0.26 19.57 24.17
N VAL A 37 0.17 18.57 24.94
CA VAL A 37 1.49 18.57 25.58
C VAL A 37 2.38 17.61 24.81
N HIS A 38 3.31 18.15 24.06
CA HIS A 38 4.33 17.38 23.32
C HIS A 38 5.47 17.00 24.26
N THR A 39 5.30 15.89 25.03
CA THR A 39 6.45 15.21 25.67
C THR A 39 6.17 13.71 25.74
N ALA A 40 7.09 12.93 25.24
CA ALA A 40 7.01 11.48 25.03
C ALA A 40 6.64 10.57 26.22
N PRO A 41 6.80 10.92 27.50
CA PRO A 41 6.42 10.01 28.60
C PRO A 41 4.94 10.02 28.98
N PHE A 42 4.13 10.98 28.56
CA PHE A 42 2.73 11.09 28.98
C PHE A 42 1.76 10.17 28.22
N PHE A 43 2.06 9.81 26.99
CA PHE A 43 1.19 8.94 26.18
C PHE A 43 1.08 7.51 26.71
N SER A 44 2.08 7.00 27.41
CA SER A 44 2.06 5.62 27.93
C SER A 44 1.10 5.42 29.12
N VAL A 45 0.77 6.46 29.84
CA VAL A 45 -0.12 6.41 31.02
C VAL A 45 -1.59 6.36 30.61
N PHE A 46 -1.97 7.08 29.54
CA PHE A 46 -3.34 7.07 29.02
C PHE A 46 -3.75 5.74 28.39
N ARG A 47 -2.78 4.98 27.85
CA ARG A 47 -3.02 3.67 27.26
C ARG A 47 -3.41 2.59 28.27
N ARG A 48 -3.11 2.79 29.56
CA ARG A 48 -3.39 1.82 30.63
C ARG A 48 -4.77 1.97 31.27
N LEU A 49 -5.47 3.07 31.06
CA LEU A 49 -6.73 3.37 31.77
C LEU A 49 -8.00 2.96 31.01
N GLY A 50 -7.90 2.38 29.79
CA GLY A 50 -9.02 1.74 29.11
C GLY A 50 -10.27 2.62 28.91
N THR A 51 -10.13 3.95 28.99
CA THR A 51 -11.26 4.86 28.85
C THR A 51 -11.43 5.24 27.38
N VAL A 52 -12.39 4.61 26.73
CA VAL A 52 -12.87 5.04 25.42
C VAL A 52 -13.63 6.34 25.60
N PHE A 53 -13.04 7.48 25.20
CA PHE A 53 -13.79 8.70 25.06
C PHE A 53 -14.63 8.61 23.78
N LEU A 54 -15.91 8.36 23.94
CA LEU A 54 -16.89 8.56 22.88
C LEU A 54 -16.99 10.07 22.60
N LEU A 55 -16.42 10.53 21.51
CA LEU A 55 -16.67 11.87 20.96
C LEU A 55 -18.10 11.90 20.42
N GLU A 56 -19.07 12.23 21.26
CA GLU A 56 -20.39 12.59 20.82
C GLU A 56 -20.42 14.05 20.35
N LYS A 57 -20.84 14.22 19.08
CA LYS A 57 -21.29 15.45 18.41
C LYS A 57 -20.26 16.50 18.03
N TRP A 58 -19.82 16.38 16.79
CA TRP A 58 -19.31 17.48 15.98
C TRP A 58 -20.50 18.28 15.40
N PRO A 59 -20.61 19.61 15.64
CA PRO A 59 -21.56 20.47 14.94
C PRO A 59 -20.87 21.07 13.71
N GLY A 60 -20.82 20.33 12.62
CA GLY A 60 -20.25 20.85 11.38
C GLY A 60 -20.89 20.18 10.17
N THR A 61 -21.77 20.92 9.50
CA THR A 61 -22.49 20.65 8.26
C THR A 61 -23.63 19.63 8.37
N ALA A 62 -24.84 20.11 8.13
CA ALA A 62 -26.07 19.34 8.11
C ALA A 62 -25.97 18.11 7.20
N PRO A 63 -26.44 16.95 7.63
CA PRO A 63 -26.58 15.80 6.75
C PRO A 63 -27.66 16.10 5.72
N GLY A 64 -27.28 16.09 4.45
CA GLY A 64 -28.24 16.03 3.35
C GLY A 64 -29.06 14.73 3.44
N PRO A 65 -30.28 14.67 2.91
CA PRO A 65 -31.18 13.55 3.05
C PRO A 65 -30.63 12.29 2.39
N GLY A 66 -30.39 11.26 3.19
CA GLY A 66 -29.98 9.91 2.77
C GLY A 66 -28.57 9.53 3.25
N GLY A 67 -28.55 8.90 4.43
CA GLY A 67 -27.38 8.55 5.19
C GLY A 67 -26.32 7.67 4.49
N PHE A 68 -25.29 8.31 3.97
CA PHE A 68 -23.95 7.76 4.00
C PHE A 68 -23.29 8.36 5.25
N THR A 69 -23.07 7.57 6.25
CA THR A 69 -22.18 7.95 7.31
C THR A 69 -20.78 7.86 6.75
N VAL A 70 -19.93 8.84 7.05
CA VAL A 70 -18.47 8.88 6.74
C VAL A 70 -17.75 7.64 7.33
N ASN A 71 -18.48 6.81 8.04
CA ASN A 71 -18.05 5.61 8.77
C ASN A 71 -18.42 4.28 8.12
N ASP A 72 -19.03 4.24 6.92
CA ASP A 72 -19.36 2.97 6.25
C ASP A 72 -19.03 3.06 4.76
N LEU A 73 -17.75 3.16 4.47
CA LEU A 73 -17.22 3.17 3.11
C LEU A 73 -16.79 1.75 2.71
N THR A 74 -17.04 1.40 1.45
CA THR A 74 -16.54 0.15 0.87
C THR A 74 -15.33 0.44 0.00
N PHE A 75 -14.27 -0.33 0.19
CA PHE A 75 -13.05 -0.25 -0.59
C PHE A 75 -12.82 -1.50 -1.42
N ALA A 76 -12.32 -1.31 -2.63
CA ALA A 76 -11.79 -2.37 -3.48
C ALA A 76 -10.31 -2.10 -3.75
N VAL A 77 -9.46 -3.07 -3.45
CA VAL A 77 -8.01 -2.97 -3.65
C VAL A 77 -7.59 -4.01 -4.67
N PRO A 78 -7.34 -3.62 -5.94
CA PRO A 78 -6.76 -4.51 -6.93
C PRO A 78 -5.37 -5.00 -6.47
N THR A 79 -5.07 -6.26 -6.75
CA THR A 79 -3.79 -6.91 -6.45
C THR A 79 -3.27 -7.65 -7.66
N LEU A 80 -1.98 -7.97 -7.68
CA LEU A 80 -1.47 -8.98 -8.61
C LEU A 80 -2.08 -10.34 -8.27
N PHE A 81 -2.40 -11.13 -9.31
CA PHE A 81 -2.96 -12.48 -9.12
C PHE A 81 -2.08 -13.35 -8.24
N GLY A 82 -2.69 -13.99 -7.27
CA GLY A 82 -2.04 -14.84 -6.28
C GLY A 82 -1.56 -14.08 -5.02
N LEU A 83 -1.75 -12.75 -4.94
CA LEU A 83 -1.41 -11.95 -3.78
C LEU A 83 -2.63 -11.50 -2.96
N GLU A 84 -3.83 -11.87 -3.37
CA GLU A 84 -5.08 -11.45 -2.73
C GLU A 84 -5.10 -11.81 -1.23
N GLY A 85 -4.63 -13.00 -0.88
CA GLY A 85 -4.54 -13.44 0.51
C GLY A 85 -3.58 -12.60 1.35
N LEU A 86 -2.41 -12.21 0.78
CA LEU A 86 -1.47 -11.32 1.48
C LEU A 86 -2.07 -9.95 1.72
N CYS A 87 -2.68 -9.36 0.71
CA CYS A 87 -3.33 -8.05 0.83
C CYS A 87 -4.49 -8.09 1.83
N ALA A 88 -5.28 -9.16 1.84
CA ALA A 88 -6.34 -9.36 2.83
C ALA A 88 -5.78 -9.45 4.26
N ASP A 89 -4.63 -10.11 4.46
CA ASP A 89 -3.96 -10.17 5.75
C ASP A 89 -3.41 -8.81 6.21
N GLU A 90 -2.92 -7.98 5.28
CA GLU A 90 -2.53 -6.59 5.58
C GLU A 90 -3.75 -5.79 6.06
N MET A 91 -4.89 -5.86 5.38
CA MET A 91 -6.13 -5.17 5.77
C MET A 91 -6.67 -5.63 7.12
N ARG A 92 -6.61 -6.94 7.43
CA ARG A 92 -7.00 -7.47 8.75
C ARG A 92 -6.10 -6.93 9.87
N ARG A 93 -4.79 -6.77 9.62
CA ARG A 93 -3.85 -6.16 10.59
C ARG A 93 -4.14 -4.67 10.82
N LEU A 94 -4.71 -3.99 9.82
CA LEU A 94 -5.21 -2.63 9.95
C LEU A 94 -6.59 -2.57 10.64
N ASN A 95 -7.14 -3.70 11.09
CA ASN A 95 -8.45 -3.83 11.73
C ASN A 95 -9.62 -3.38 10.83
N LEU A 96 -9.51 -3.57 9.51
CA LEU A 96 -10.60 -3.31 8.57
C LEU A 96 -11.68 -4.38 8.68
N GLU A 97 -12.94 -3.98 8.54
CA GLU A 97 -14.07 -4.90 8.59
C GLU A 97 -14.43 -5.49 7.23
N GLY A 98 -15.10 -6.64 7.23
CA GLY A 98 -15.63 -7.26 6.01
C GLY A 98 -14.57 -7.59 4.96
N VAL A 99 -13.33 -7.91 5.36
CA VAL A 99 -12.21 -8.20 4.46
C VAL A 99 -12.45 -9.50 3.69
N GLN A 100 -12.67 -9.38 2.39
CA GLN A 100 -12.97 -10.49 1.49
C GLN A 100 -12.03 -10.48 0.29
N ALA A 101 -11.26 -11.57 0.14
CA ALA A 101 -10.40 -11.77 -1.03
C ALA A 101 -11.24 -12.32 -2.20
N GLU A 102 -11.13 -11.68 -3.35
CA GLU A 102 -11.71 -12.09 -4.62
C GLU A 102 -10.60 -12.23 -5.67
N ASN A 103 -10.90 -12.79 -6.84
CA ASN A 103 -9.92 -12.89 -7.91
C ASN A 103 -9.43 -11.51 -8.36
N GLY A 104 -8.16 -11.22 -8.13
CA GLY A 104 -7.47 -9.99 -8.54
C GLY A 104 -7.79 -8.75 -7.69
N ARG A 105 -8.57 -8.85 -6.60
CA ARG A 105 -8.85 -7.76 -5.68
C ARG A 105 -9.21 -8.22 -4.27
N VAL A 106 -9.15 -7.30 -3.33
CA VAL A 106 -9.68 -7.49 -1.98
C VAL A 106 -10.71 -6.39 -1.69
N LEU A 107 -11.84 -6.77 -1.11
CA LEU A 107 -12.87 -5.85 -0.63
C LEU A 107 -12.75 -5.69 0.89
N CYS A 108 -13.08 -4.52 1.41
CA CYS A 108 -13.23 -4.27 2.84
C CYS A 108 -14.17 -3.09 3.10
N ARG A 109 -14.59 -2.93 4.36
CA ARG A 109 -15.33 -1.76 4.84
C ARG A 109 -14.47 -0.98 5.83
N GLY A 110 -14.73 0.33 5.90
CA GLY A 110 -14.02 1.22 6.82
C GLY A 110 -14.57 2.64 6.77
N SER A 111 -13.82 3.57 7.30
CA SER A 111 -14.16 4.99 7.44
C SER A 111 -13.37 5.89 6.47
N ALA A 112 -13.60 7.19 6.52
CA ALA A 112 -12.79 8.16 5.78
C ALA A 112 -11.30 8.16 6.21
N LEU A 113 -11.00 7.86 7.47
CA LEU A 113 -9.62 7.67 7.95
C LEU A 113 -8.93 6.51 7.22
N ASP A 114 -9.69 5.46 6.90
CA ASP A 114 -9.15 4.28 6.24
C ASP A 114 -8.78 4.52 4.76
N ILE A 115 -9.27 5.61 4.14
CA ILE A 115 -8.73 6.09 2.86
C ILE A 115 -7.23 6.35 3.01
N ALA A 116 -6.83 7.09 4.04
CA ALA A 116 -5.43 7.41 4.29
C ALA A 116 -4.64 6.17 4.77
N ARG A 117 -5.17 5.43 5.76
CA ARG A 117 -4.51 4.25 6.33
C ARG A 117 -4.21 3.17 5.29
N LEU A 118 -5.15 2.87 4.39
CA LEU A 118 -4.95 1.91 3.31
C LEU A 118 -3.88 2.37 2.33
N ASN A 119 -3.94 3.64 1.89
CA ASN A 119 -2.97 4.18 0.94
C ASN A 119 -1.54 4.25 1.51
N LEU A 120 -1.40 4.57 2.80
CA LEU A 120 -0.10 4.65 3.47
C LEU A 120 0.51 3.26 3.73
N ASN A 121 -0.29 2.30 4.19
CA ASN A 121 0.22 1.08 4.79
C ASN A 121 0.26 -0.14 3.84
N LEU A 122 -0.56 -0.19 2.77
CA LEU A 122 -0.61 -1.38 1.92
C LEU A 122 0.67 -1.57 1.11
N ARG A 123 1.26 -2.74 1.27
CA ARG A 123 2.49 -3.16 0.58
C ARG A 123 2.20 -3.89 -0.72
N THR A 124 1.14 -4.72 -0.75
CA THR A 124 0.82 -5.62 -1.86
C THR A 124 -0.39 -5.21 -2.69
N GLY A 125 -1.14 -4.19 -2.26
CA GLY A 125 -2.20 -3.55 -3.04
C GLY A 125 -1.66 -2.67 -4.17
N GLU A 126 -2.35 -2.65 -5.31
CA GLU A 126 -1.95 -1.80 -6.46
C GLU A 126 -2.58 -0.40 -6.40
N ARG A 127 -3.77 -0.28 -5.83
CA ARG A 127 -4.55 0.96 -5.63
C ARG A 127 -5.58 0.78 -4.54
N VAL A 128 -6.05 1.88 -3.98
CA VAL A 128 -7.22 1.91 -3.09
C VAL A 128 -8.36 2.59 -3.84
N LEU A 129 -9.41 1.85 -4.15
CA LEU A 129 -10.58 2.32 -4.88
C LEU A 129 -11.77 2.42 -3.92
N LEU A 130 -12.39 3.60 -3.83
CA LEU A 130 -13.62 3.81 -3.09
C LEU A 130 -14.81 3.37 -3.95
N VAL A 131 -15.55 2.35 -3.54
CA VAL A 131 -16.72 1.82 -4.25
C VAL A 131 -17.91 2.72 -4.02
N LEU A 132 -18.52 3.21 -5.10
CA LEU A 132 -19.72 4.06 -5.05
C LEU A 132 -21.00 3.26 -5.23
N GLY A 133 -20.94 2.17 -5.98
CA GLY A 133 -22.08 1.27 -6.20
C GLY A 133 -21.83 0.23 -7.29
N SER A 134 -22.67 -0.80 -7.28
CA SER A 134 -22.68 -1.85 -8.29
C SER A 134 -24.12 -2.10 -8.74
N PHE A 135 -24.31 -2.36 -10.02
CA PHE A 135 -25.61 -2.60 -10.63
C PHE A 135 -25.49 -3.45 -11.91
N PRO A 136 -26.54 -4.16 -12.33
CA PRO A 136 -26.57 -4.87 -13.61
C PRO A 136 -26.44 -3.90 -14.80
N ALA A 137 -25.62 -4.26 -15.79
CA ALA A 137 -25.36 -3.45 -16.98
C ALA A 137 -25.11 -4.34 -18.21
N GLU A 138 -26.18 -4.90 -18.75
CA GLU A 138 -26.13 -5.74 -19.95
C GLU A 138 -26.08 -4.92 -21.27
N ASN A 139 -26.46 -3.65 -21.21
CA ASN A 139 -26.47 -2.73 -22.34
C ASN A 139 -26.08 -1.30 -21.93
N PHE A 140 -25.88 -0.41 -22.91
CA PHE A 140 -25.43 0.95 -22.67
C PHE A 140 -26.47 1.81 -21.92
N ASP A 141 -27.78 1.57 -22.10
CA ASP A 141 -28.81 2.30 -21.39
C ASP A 141 -28.82 1.95 -19.89
N ALA A 142 -28.71 0.66 -19.56
CA ALA A 142 -28.57 0.20 -18.18
C ALA A 142 -27.29 0.76 -17.52
N LEU A 143 -26.18 0.77 -18.26
CA LEU A 143 -24.94 1.38 -17.80
C LEU A 143 -25.09 2.88 -17.55
N PHE A 144 -25.74 3.62 -18.44
CA PHE A 144 -25.98 5.05 -18.30
C PHE A 144 -26.86 5.36 -17.10
N GLU A 145 -28.03 4.74 -17.00
CA GLU A 145 -29.02 5.04 -15.94
C GLU A 145 -28.48 4.61 -14.57
N GLY A 146 -27.89 3.43 -14.45
CA GLY A 146 -27.27 2.96 -13.20
C GLY A 146 -26.13 3.88 -12.76
N THR A 147 -25.27 4.34 -13.67
CA THR A 147 -24.22 5.31 -13.36
C THR A 147 -24.79 6.65 -12.91
N LYS A 148 -25.79 7.18 -13.62
CA LYS A 148 -26.44 8.46 -13.31
C LYS A 148 -27.18 8.44 -11.97
N ALA A 149 -27.68 7.29 -11.54
CA ALA A 149 -28.38 7.13 -10.26
C ALA A 149 -27.47 7.30 -9.04
N LEU A 150 -26.14 7.09 -9.19
CA LEU A 150 -25.19 7.23 -8.08
C LEU A 150 -25.05 8.70 -7.63
N PRO A 151 -24.79 8.94 -6.33
CA PRO A 151 -24.76 10.29 -5.75
C PRO A 151 -23.38 10.97 -5.95
N TRP A 152 -22.99 11.20 -7.19
CA TRP A 152 -21.70 11.77 -7.59
C TRP A 152 -21.38 13.11 -6.93
N GLU A 153 -22.40 13.96 -6.72
CA GLU A 153 -22.29 15.27 -6.11
C GLU A 153 -21.84 15.26 -4.63
N ARG A 154 -21.85 14.10 -3.98
CA ARG A 154 -21.32 13.93 -2.62
C ARG A 154 -19.79 13.86 -2.60
N PHE A 155 -19.21 13.44 -3.71
CA PHE A 155 -17.78 13.16 -3.83
C PHE A 155 -17.09 14.18 -4.71
N ILE A 156 -17.68 14.53 -5.85
CA ILE A 156 -17.09 15.38 -6.88
C ILE A 156 -17.71 16.77 -6.79
N PRO A 157 -16.97 17.81 -6.37
CA PRO A 157 -17.45 19.18 -6.35
C PRO A 157 -17.60 19.75 -7.77
N ARG A 158 -18.21 20.92 -7.87
CA ARG A 158 -18.56 21.60 -9.13
C ARG A 158 -17.36 21.73 -10.09
N GLU A 159 -16.16 21.99 -9.56
CA GLU A 159 -14.92 22.20 -10.31
C GLU A 159 -14.11 20.92 -10.50
N GLY A 160 -14.54 19.79 -9.90
CA GLY A 160 -13.79 18.53 -9.91
C GLY A 160 -13.56 17.99 -11.31
N GLN A 161 -12.34 17.52 -11.58
CA GLN A 161 -12.01 16.78 -12.82
C GLN A 161 -12.34 15.31 -12.60
N PHE A 162 -13.06 14.69 -13.53
CA PHE A 162 -13.50 13.29 -13.39
C PHE A 162 -13.24 12.47 -14.66
N PRO A 163 -11.98 12.25 -15.06
CA PRO A 163 -11.67 11.33 -16.15
C PRO A 163 -12.11 9.90 -15.78
N VAL A 164 -12.47 9.11 -16.80
CA VAL A 164 -12.99 7.75 -16.63
C VAL A 164 -12.01 6.76 -17.23
N LYS A 165 -11.67 5.71 -16.47
CA LYS A 165 -10.94 4.51 -16.92
C LYS A 165 -11.69 3.27 -16.46
N GLY A 166 -11.40 2.14 -17.07
CA GLY A 166 -11.99 0.88 -16.63
C GLY A 166 -11.68 -0.27 -17.54
N HIS A 167 -12.34 -1.38 -17.27
CA HIS A 167 -12.21 -2.61 -18.03
C HIS A 167 -13.53 -3.37 -18.07
N CYS A 168 -13.68 -4.19 -19.09
CA CYS A 168 -14.79 -5.11 -19.26
C CYS A 168 -14.24 -6.54 -19.37
N LEU A 169 -14.84 -7.48 -18.68
CA LEU A 169 -14.44 -8.88 -18.70
C LEU A 169 -15.66 -9.80 -18.62
N ASN A 170 -15.77 -10.75 -19.55
CA ASN A 170 -16.84 -11.74 -19.61
C ASN A 170 -18.24 -11.11 -19.51
N SER A 171 -18.50 -10.06 -20.30
CA SER A 171 -19.72 -9.27 -20.27
C SER A 171 -20.19 -8.93 -21.68
N ALA A 172 -21.49 -8.69 -21.87
CA ALA A 172 -22.07 -8.21 -23.12
C ALA A 172 -21.44 -6.87 -23.54
N LEU A 173 -21.22 -5.97 -22.59
CA LEU A 173 -20.47 -4.74 -22.78
C LEU A 173 -18.97 -5.03 -22.74
N HIS A 174 -18.31 -5.03 -23.91
CA HIS A 174 -16.87 -5.32 -24.05
C HIS A 174 -16.07 -4.18 -24.69
N ALA A 175 -16.76 -3.20 -25.33
CA ALA A 175 -16.10 -2.04 -25.94
C ALA A 175 -15.73 -0.99 -24.88
N VAL A 176 -14.56 -1.14 -24.26
CA VAL A 176 -14.09 -0.27 -23.17
C VAL A 176 -14.19 1.23 -23.50
N PRO A 177 -13.77 1.73 -24.69
CA PRO A 177 -13.89 3.16 -25.01
C PRO A 177 -15.34 3.65 -25.04
N ALA A 178 -16.29 2.83 -25.54
CA ALA A 178 -17.70 3.17 -25.54
C ALA A 178 -18.25 3.23 -24.11
N CYS A 179 -17.92 2.25 -23.26
CA CYS A 179 -18.31 2.25 -21.84
C CYS A 179 -17.75 3.47 -21.11
N GLN A 180 -16.48 3.86 -21.36
CA GLN A 180 -15.89 5.09 -20.83
C GLN A 180 -16.69 6.33 -21.18
N ALA A 181 -17.08 6.48 -22.46
CA ALA A 181 -17.86 7.60 -22.94
C ALA A 181 -19.25 7.65 -22.28
N ILE A 182 -19.92 6.50 -22.17
CA ILE A 182 -21.25 6.39 -21.52
C ILE A 182 -21.16 6.75 -20.05
N VAL A 183 -20.20 6.20 -19.30
CA VAL A 183 -20.00 6.52 -17.87
C VAL A 183 -19.70 8.01 -17.69
N LYS A 184 -18.78 8.59 -18.51
CA LYS A 184 -18.47 10.03 -18.44
C LYS A 184 -19.72 10.88 -18.69
N LYS A 185 -20.53 10.55 -19.72
CA LYS A 185 -21.76 11.25 -20.05
C LYS A 185 -22.79 11.17 -18.92
N ALA A 186 -22.96 9.99 -18.30
CA ALA A 186 -23.91 9.80 -17.20
C ALA A 186 -23.53 10.61 -15.96
N VAL A 187 -22.26 10.60 -15.58
CA VAL A 187 -21.72 11.43 -14.47
C VAL A 187 -21.90 12.91 -14.75
N ALA A 188 -21.55 13.37 -15.97
CA ALA A 188 -21.72 14.76 -16.38
C ALA A 188 -23.19 15.20 -16.32
N ALA A 189 -24.13 14.34 -16.78
CA ALA A 189 -25.56 14.62 -16.72
C ALA A 189 -26.05 14.74 -15.27
N ARG A 190 -25.59 13.86 -14.35
CA ARG A 190 -25.94 13.92 -12.91
C ARG A 190 -25.42 15.20 -12.26
N LEU A 191 -24.13 15.48 -12.42
CA LEU A 191 -23.49 16.66 -11.82
C LEU A 191 -24.03 17.95 -12.43
N GLY A 192 -24.24 18.00 -13.76
CA GLY A 192 -24.88 19.13 -14.44
C GLY A 192 -26.27 19.45 -13.89
N GLN A 193 -27.11 18.44 -13.70
CA GLN A 193 -28.43 18.59 -13.09
C GLN A 193 -28.34 19.11 -11.64
N LYS A 194 -27.38 18.61 -10.84
CA LYS A 194 -27.22 18.99 -9.44
C LYS A 194 -26.65 20.40 -9.27
N TYR A 195 -25.73 20.80 -10.12
CA TYR A 195 -25.05 22.09 -10.03
C TYR A 195 -25.69 23.17 -10.91
N GLY A 196 -26.73 22.85 -11.69
CA GLY A 196 -27.38 23.78 -12.59
C GLY A 196 -26.47 24.24 -13.75
N LEU A 197 -25.63 23.34 -14.28
CA LEU A 197 -24.64 23.62 -15.30
C LEU A 197 -24.85 22.75 -16.55
N ASN A 198 -24.77 23.38 -17.72
CA ASN A 198 -24.75 22.65 -19.00
C ASN A 198 -23.37 22.06 -19.31
N THR A 199 -22.31 22.71 -18.83
CA THR A 199 -20.90 22.28 -18.98
C THR A 199 -20.20 22.41 -17.66
N LEU A 200 -19.53 21.33 -17.23
CA LEU A 200 -18.74 21.31 -16.01
C LEU A 200 -17.33 21.85 -16.30
N PRO A 201 -16.77 22.71 -15.43
CA PRO A 201 -15.50 23.39 -15.70
C PRO A 201 -14.29 22.47 -15.66
N GLU A 202 -14.31 21.40 -14.88
CA GLU A 202 -13.21 20.42 -14.68
C GLU A 202 -11.84 21.07 -14.44
N THR A 203 -11.76 22.10 -13.64
CA THR A 203 -10.52 22.87 -13.34
C THR A 203 -9.93 22.59 -11.97
N GLY A 204 -10.65 21.84 -11.14
CA GLY A 204 -10.28 21.56 -9.75
C GLY A 204 -9.46 20.27 -9.56
N ALA A 205 -9.59 19.66 -8.39
CA ALA A 205 -8.91 18.42 -8.04
C ALA A 205 -9.37 17.24 -8.90
N LEU A 206 -8.48 16.25 -9.04
CA LEU A 206 -8.69 15.05 -9.86
C LEU A 206 -9.45 13.97 -9.06
N TYR A 207 -10.60 13.54 -9.56
CA TYR A 207 -11.43 12.45 -9.09
C TYR A 207 -11.48 11.36 -10.16
N GLN A 208 -10.42 10.58 -10.29
CA GLN A 208 -10.34 9.54 -11.32
C GLN A 208 -11.42 8.48 -11.08
N ILE A 209 -12.41 8.42 -11.97
CA ILE A 209 -13.44 7.37 -11.96
C ILE A 209 -12.86 6.09 -12.55
N GLN A 210 -13.06 4.97 -11.86
CA GLN A 210 -12.80 3.65 -12.39
C GLN A 210 -14.08 2.83 -12.46
N PHE A 211 -14.30 2.15 -13.59
CA PHE A 211 -15.37 1.16 -13.70
C PHE A 211 -14.79 -0.23 -13.97
N SER A 212 -15.49 -1.23 -13.47
CA SER A 212 -15.25 -2.64 -13.79
C SER A 212 -16.59 -3.23 -14.20
N ILE A 213 -16.71 -3.76 -15.43
CA ILE A 213 -17.88 -4.52 -15.84
C ILE A 213 -17.46 -5.98 -15.93
N MET A 214 -18.03 -6.80 -15.03
CA MET A 214 -17.71 -8.21 -14.94
C MET A 214 -19.01 -9.02 -14.84
N LYS A 215 -19.19 -9.99 -15.74
CA LYS A 215 -20.40 -10.83 -15.79
C LYS A 215 -21.67 -9.96 -15.75
N ASP A 216 -21.69 -8.96 -16.62
CA ASP A 216 -22.79 -7.99 -16.78
C ASP A 216 -23.14 -7.16 -15.52
N THR A 217 -22.24 -7.09 -14.59
CA THR A 217 -22.35 -6.21 -13.40
C THR A 217 -21.30 -5.09 -13.49
N ALA A 218 -21.76 -3.86 -13.53
CA ALA A 218 -20.93 -2.67 -13.46
C ALA A 218 -20.69 -2.26 -11.99
N THR A 219 -19.43 -2.02 -11.65
CA THR A 219 -19.01 -1.44 -10.36
C THR A 219 -18.31 -0.11 -10.64
N LEU A 220 -18.79 0.98 -10.05
CA LEU A 220 -18.23 2.33 -10.18
C LEU A 220 -17.45 2.70 -8.92
N MET A 221 -16.24 3.22 -9.12
CA MET A 221 -15.29 3.49 -8.04
C MET A 221 -14.55 4.82 -8.27
N LEU A 222 -14.04 5.42 -7.21
CA LEU A 222 -13.08 6.54 -7.26
C LEU A 222 -11.68 6.07 -6.85
N ASP A 223 -10.68 6.40 -7.63
CA ASP A 223 -9.28 6.09 -7.35
C ASP A 223 -8.69 7.08 -6.35
N THR A 224 -8.56 6.66 -5.10
CA THR A 224 -8.01 7.49 -4.02
C THR A 224 -6.50 7.65 -4.10
N SER A 225 -5.81 6.71 -4.75
CA SER A 225 -4.35 6.63 -4.79
C SER A 225 -3.71 7.58 -5.79
N GLY A 226 -4.30 7.72 -6.98
CA GLY A 226 -3.72 8.47 -8.09
C GLY A 226 -2.65 7.67 -8.83
N ALA A 227 -1.37 7.87 -8.55
CA ALA A 227 -0.31 6.97 -9.01
C ALA A 227 -0.44 5.61 -8.32
N GLY A 228 -0.11 4.50 -9.01
CA GLY A 228 -0.18 3.16 -8.40
C GLY A 228 0.68 3.04 -7.14
N LEU A 229 0.25 2.21 -6.18
CA LEU A 229 0.93 2.08 -4.88
C LEU A 229 2.35 1.52 -5.00
N HIS A 230 2.66 0.77 -6.08
CA HIS A 230 4.04 0.35 -6.36
C HIS A 230 5.00 1.54 -6.50
N LYS A 231 4.55 2.72 -6.93
CA LYS A 231 5.37 3.93 -6.96
C LYS A 231 5.50 4.50 -5.54
N ARG A 232 6.43 3.97 -4.76
CA ARG A 232 6.62 4.34 -3.34
C ARG A 232 7.16 5.78 -3.15
N GLY A 233 7.81 6.31 -4.17
CA GLY A 233 8.47 7.63 -4.14
C GLY A 233 9.99 7.57 -4.08
N TYR A 234 10.58 6.45 -3.66
CA TYR A 234 12.04 6.32 -3.50
C TYR A 234 12.80 6.02 -4.79
N ARG A 235 12.13 5.65 -5.88
CA ARG A 235 12.84 5.29 -7.12
C ARG A 235 13.17 6.52 -7.95
N ALA A 236 14.46 6.73 -8.22
CA ALA A 236 14.92 7.69 -9.21
C ALA A 236 14.47 7.29 -10.64
N HIS A 237 14.33 8.28 -11.54
CA HIS A 237 13.96 8.02 -12.92
C HIS A 237 15.09 7.31 -13.67
N GLY A 238 14.77 6.36 -14.55
CA GLY A 238 15.71 5.85 -15.55
C GLY A 238 16.06 4.37 -15.53
N VAL A 239 15.38 3.53 -14.72
CA VAL A 239 15.67 2.07 -14.70
C VAL A 239 14.85 1.32 -15.75
N VAL A 240 15.52 0.49 -16.55
CA VAL A 240 14.86 -0.40 -17.53
C VAL A 240 14.17 -1.54 -16.80
N ALA A 241 12.83 -1.57 -16.84
CA ALA A 241 11.96 -2.66 -16.40
C ALA A 241 12.26 -3.29 -15.02
N PRO A 242 12.34 -2.49 -13.94
CA PRO A 242 12.61 -3.02 -12.61
C PRO A 242 11.43 -3.85 -12.08
N LEU A 243 11.71 -4.74 -11.11
CA LEU A 243 10.67 -5.43 -10.35
C LEU A 243 9.75 -4.41 -9.68
N ARG A 244 8.42 -4.60 -9.73
CA ARG A 244 7.49 -3.72 -9.01
C ARG A 244 7.67 -3.88 -7.51
N GLU A 245 7.62 -2.79 -6.81
CA GLU A 245 7.77 -2.73 -5.35
C GLU A 245 6.70 -3.57 -4.64
N THR A 246 5.47 -3.59 -5.14
CA THR A 246 4.39 -4.43 -4.61
C THR A 246 4.69 -5.93 -4.75
N LEU A 247 5.35 -6.35 -5.82
CA LEU A 247 5.77 -7.73 -6.01
C LEU A 247 7.00 -8.07 -5.15
N ALA A 248 7.97 -7.17 -5.05
CA ALA A 248 9.13 -7.34 -4.17
C ALA A 248 8.70 -7.49 -2.70
N ALA A 249 7.84 -6.59 -2.21
CA ALA A 249 7.25 -6.68 -0.88
C ALA A 249 6.54 -8.03 -0.66
N ALA A 250 5.75 -8.48 -1.66
CA ALA A 250 5.08 -9.77 -1.59
C ALA A 250 6.06 -10.95 -1.48
N MET A 251 7.17 -10.93 -2.23
CA MET A 251 8.21 -11.97 -2.13
C MET A 251 8.84 -12.01 -0.73
N VAL A 252 9.18 -10.84 -0.17
CA VAL A 252 9.70 -10.72 1.19
C VAL A 252 8.69 -11.22 2.22
N MET A 253 7.41 -10.82 2.12
CA MET A 253 6.34 -11.29 3.02
C MET A 253 6.11 -12.80 2.90
N LEU A 254 6.14 -13.38 1.69
CA LEU A 254 6.04 -14.83 1.45
C LEU A 254 7.21 -15.59 2.06
N SER A 255 8.40 -14.98 2.15
CA SER A 255 9.55 -15.55 2.85
C SER A 255 9.38 -15.55 4.37
N ARG A 256 8.32 -14.92 4.90
CA ARG A 256 8.07 -14.70 6.33
C ARG A 256 9.22 -13.94 7.01
N TYR A 257 9.87 -13.07 6.27
CA TYR A 257 10.89 -12.18 6.82
C TYR A 257 10.25 -11.17 7.79
N LYS A 258 10.95 -10.91 8.90
CA LYS A 258 10.53 -9.98 9.97
C LYS A 258 11.73 -9.28 10.63
N GLY A 259 12.84 -9.14 9.93
CA GLY A 259 14.04 -8.50 10.46
C GLY A 259 14.84 -9.31 11.49
N ARG A 260 14.48 -10.58 11.79
CA ARG A 260 15.13 -11.39 12.84
C ARG A 260 16.26 -12.28 12.34
N ALA A 261 16.58 -12.24 11.08
CA ALA A 261 17.58 -13.05 10.42
C ALA A 261 18.14 -12.28 9.22
N PRO A 262 19.34 -12.56 8.75
CA PRO A 262 19.88 -11.95 7.55
C PRO A 262 18.96 -12.16 6.34
N LEU A 263 18.84 -11.12 5.49
CA LEU A 263 18.21 -11.22 4.18
C LEU A 263 19.17 -10.71 3.11
N CYS A 264 19.38 -11.53 2.08
CA CYS A 264 20.28 -11.22 0.99
C CYS A 264 19.56 -11.27 -0.36
N ASP A 265 19.90 -10.33 -1.26
CA ASP A 265 19.55 -10.37 -2.67
C ASP A 265 20.81 -10.24 -3.54
N PRO A 266 21.36 -11.36 -4.05
CA PRO A 266 22.58 -11.34 -4.86
C PRO A 266 22.38 -10.90 -6.32
N PHE A 267 21.17 -10.46 -6.69
CA PHE A 267 20.81 -9.88 -7.98
C PHE A 267 19.97 -8.62 -7.76
N CYS A 268 20.44 -7.72 -6.90
CA CYS A 268 19.61 -6.65 -6.34
C CYS A 268 19.21 -5.57 -7.36
N GLY A 269 19.95 -5.43 -8.45
CA GLY A 269 19.73 -4.36 -9.41
C GLY A 269 19.65 -3.00 -8.72
N SER A 270 18.54 -2.29 -8.89
CA SER A 270 18.28 -1.00 -8.22
C SER A 270 17.86 -1.10 -6.74
N GLY A 271 18.08 -2.24 -6.07
CA GLY A 271 17.85 -2.43 -4.64
C GLY A 271 16.41 -2.69 -4.20
N THR A 272 15.47 -2.97 -5.12
CA THR A 272 14.03 -3.03 -4.79
C THR A 272 13.70 -4.04 -3.69
N ILE A 273 14.21 -5.27 -3.74
CA ILE A 273 13.91 -6.31 -2.73
C ILE A 273 14.55 -5.97 -1.37
N PRO A 274 15.85 -5.59 -1.27
CA PRO A 274 16.44 -5.18 -0.01
C PRO A 274 15.74 -3.97 0.62
N ILE A 275 15.36 -2.96 -0.16
CA ILE A 275 14.64 -1.78 0.33
C ILE A 275 13.26 -2.17 0.88
N GLU A 276 12.45 -2.96 0.14
CA GLU A 276 11.16 -3.43 0.65
C GLU A 276 11.33 -4.34 1.88
N ALA A 277 12.44 -5.09 1.99
CA ALA A 277 12.76 -5.87 3.19
C ALA A 277 13.02 -4.95 4.39
N ALA A 278 13.76 -3.85 4.21
CA ALA A 278 14.02 -2.87 5.26
C ALA A 278 12.73 -2.17 5.71
N LEU A 279 11.89 -1.73 4.77
CA LEU A 279 10.58 -1.15 5.08
C LEU A 279 9.68 -2.13 5.87
N ILE A 280 9.78 -3.44 5.59
CA ILE A 280 9.06 -4.48 6.34
C ILE A 280 9.69 -4.72 7.72
N ALA A 281 11.01 -4.77 7.83
CA ALA A 281 11.72 -4.99 9.09
C ALA A 281 11.48 -3.84 10.08
N LYS A 282 11.62 -2.60 9.61
CA LYS A 282 11.31 -1.37 10.38
C LYS A 282 9.81 -1.16 10.59
N ASN A 283 8.93 -1.95 9.99
CA ASN A 283 7.49 -1.70 9.89
C ASN A 283 7.13 -0.30 9.36
N ARG A 284 8.03 0.32 8.58
CA ARG A 284 7.82 1.63 7.97
C ARG A 284 6.76 1.53 6.88
N ALA A 285 5.75 2.40 6.93
CA ALA A 285 4.66 2.39 5.98
C ALA A 285 5.15 2.85 4.58
N PRO A 286 4.90 2.08 3.51
CA PRO A 286 5.50 2.32 2.19
C PRO A 286 4.96 3.56 1.47
N GLY A 287 3.89 4.17 1.99
CA GLY A 287 3.24 5.34 1.42
C GLY A 287 3.68 6.68 2.00
N LEU A 288 4.57 6.72 3.01
CA LEU A 288 4.95 7.97 3.70
C LEU A 288 5.65 8.97 2.77
N ASN A 289 6.48 8.50 1.82
CA ASN A 289 7.31 9.35 0.97
C ASN A 289 6.64 9.70 -0.38
N ARG A 290 5.29 9.72 -0.43
CA ARG A 290 4.55 10.06 -1.65
C ARG A 290 3.24 10.79 -1.36
N THR A 291 2.60 11.31 -2.42
CA THR A 291 1.28 11.95 -2.34
C THR A 291 0.19 11.10 -3.00
N PHE A 292 -1.06 11.35 -2.61
CA PHE A 292 -2.24 10.63 -3.09
C PHE A 292 -3.30 11.60 -3.61
N SER A 293 -4.10 11.17 -4.60
CA SER A 293 -5.16 12.00 -5.18
C SER A 293 -6.18 12.45 -4.13
N ALA A 294 -6.57 11.57 -3.22
CA ALA A 294 -7.58 11.86 -2.21
C ALA A 294 -7.14 12.88 -1.14
N GLN A 295 -5.84 13.21 -1.04
CA GLN A 295 -5.37 14.32 -0.18
C GLN A 295 -5.91 15.68 -0.62
N LYS A 296 -6.33 15.80 -1.89
CA LYS A 296 -6.89 17.03 -2.47
C LYS A 296 -8.42 17.03 -2.52
N TRP A 297 -9.08 15.98 -2.02
CA TRP A 297 -10.52 15.83 -2.10
C TRP A 297 -11.23 16.60 -0.98
N ALA A 298 -12.28 17.35 -1.35
CA ALA A 298 -12.98 18.22 -0.43
C ALA A 298 -13.70 17.47 0.72
N PHE A 299 -14.12 16.22 0.48
CA PHE A 299 -14.83 15.42 1.48
C PHE A 299 -13.91 14.61 2.41
N VAL A 300 -12.59 14.61 2.15
CA VAL A 300 -11.59 13.95 3.00
C VAL A 300 -10.83 15.02 3.79
N ASP A 301 -11.06 15.09 5.09
CA ASP A 301 -10.36 16.07 5.94
C ASP A 301 -8.84 15.79 5.91
N LYS A 302 -8.05 16.85 5.70
CA LYS A 302 -6.58 16.77 5.71
C LYS A 302 -6.03 16.23 7.04
N LYS A 303 -6.73 16.46 8.15
CA LYS A 303 -6.35 15.95 9.47
C LYS A 303 -6.31 14.43 9.52
N LEU A 304 -7.18 13.74 8.75
CA LEU A 304 -7.19 12.28 8.67
C LEU A 304 -5.89 11.71 8.07
N TRP A 305 -5.30 12.46 7.13
CA TRP A 305 -4.01 12.07 6.54
C TRP A 305 -2.84 12.25 7.51
N LEU A 306 -2.86 13.35 8.31
CA LEU A 306 -1.87 13.56 9.35
C LEU A 306 -2.00 12.50 10.44
N GLU A 307 -3.21 12.26 10.93
CA GLU A 307 -3.50 11.23 11.92
C GLU A 307 -3.03 9.84 11.45
N ALA A 308 -3.33 9.47 10.20
CA ALA A 308 -2.92 8.18 9.66
C ALA A 308 -1.39 8.07 9.48
N ALA A 309 -0.72 9.17 9.13
CA ALA A 309 0.74 9.22 9.02
C ALA A 309 1.41 9.11 10.40
N ASP A 310 0.91 9.86 11.39
CA ASP A 310 1.40 9.79 12.78
C ASP A 310 1.23 8.35 13.32
N GLN A 311 0.03 7.74 13.14
CA GLN A 311 -0.21 6.35 13.53
C GLN A 311 0.75 5.36 12.83
N ALA A 312 1.11 5.62 11.57
CA ALA A 312 2.03 4.75 10.83
C ALA A 312 3.47 4.90 11.34
N MET A 313 3.92 6.13 11.61
CA MET A 313 5.25 6.40 12.17
C MET A 313 5.40 5.87 13.60
N ASP A 314 4.38 5.99 14.45
CA ASP A 314 4.37 5.44 15.81
C ASP A 314 4.50 3.90 15.85
N GLN A 315 4.25 3.23 14.74
CA GLN A 315 4.37 1.78 14.61
C GLN A 315 5.72 1.33 14.05
N GLU A 316 6.61 2.25 13.70
CA GLU A 316 7.95 1.89 13.24
C GLU A 316 8.75 1.22 14.36
N PHE A 317 9.61 0.29 13.96
CA PHE A 317 10.49 -0.43 14.88
C PHE A 317 11.92 0.07 14.71
N ASP A 318 12.58 0.35 15.82
CA ASP A 318 14.02 0.51 15.87
C ASP A 318 14.69 -0.85 16.05
N GLY A 319 15.80 -1.07 15.35
CA GLY A 319 16.55 -2.30 15.46
C GLY A 319 17.70 -2.39 14.45
N ASP A 320 18.65 -3.23 14.74
CA ASP A 320 19.73 -3.59 13.85
C ASP A 320 19.24 -4.72 12.93
N TYR A 321 19.25 -4.49 11.64
CA TYR A 321 18.80 -5.44 10.63
C TYR A 321 19.94 -5.77 9.68
N GLU A 322 20.19 -7.05 9.43
CA GLU A 322 21.16 -7.52 8.45
C GLU A 322 20.47 -7.69 7.09
N ILE A 323 20.48 -6.65 6.27
CA ILE A 323 19.92 -6.67 4.93
C ILE A 323 20.98 -6.28 3.93
N TRP A 324 21.18 -7.13 2.92
CA TRP A 324 22.25 -6.95 1.96
C TRP A 324 21.75 -7.16 0.52
N GLY A 325 22.25 -6.34 -0.40
CA GLY A 325 22.06 -6.45 -1.83
C GLY A 325 23.37 -6.46 -2.58
N GLY A 326 23.54 -7.40 -3.50
CA GLY A 326 24.68 -7.46 -4.40
C GLY A 326 24.26 -7.40 -5.86
N ASP A 327 25.06 -6.77 -6.68
CA ASP A 327 24.93 -6.82 -8.13
C ASP A 327 26.33 -6.75 -8.78
N LEU A 328 26.48 -7.35 -9.96
CA LEU A 328 27.73 -7.29 -10.69
C LEU A 328 28.00 -5.92 -11.33
N ASP A 329 26.93 -5.16 -11.57
CA ASP A 329 26.97 -3.83 -12.16
C ASP A 329 27.14 -2.74 -11.09
N PRO A 330 28.30 -2.03 -11.06
CA PRO A 330 28.54 -0.96 -10.09
C PRO A 330 27.53 0.20 -10.21
N ASP A 331 27.02 0.50 -11.40
CA ASP A 331 26.04 1.57 -11.60
C ASP A 331 24.69 1.17 -10.98
N ALA A 332 24.32 -0.11 -11.04
CA ALA A 332 23.13 -0.64 -10.38
C ALA A 332 23.26 -0.56 -8.84
N VAL A 333 24.44 -0.87 -8.30
CA VAL A 333 24.72 -0.78 -6.86
C VAL A 333 24.66 0.66 -6.36
N GLU A 334 25.23 1.62 -7.09
CA GLU A 334 25.17 3.04 -6.74
C GLU A 334 23.72 3.54 -6.76
N LEU A 335 22.94 3.14 -7.78
CA LEU A 335 21.52 3.45 -7.86
C LEU A 335 20.75 2.83 -6.69
N ALA A 336 21.09 1.61 -6.27
CA ALA A 336 20.46 0.95 -5.14
C ALA A 336 20.72 1.71 -3.81
N ARG A 337 21.93 2.20 -3.58
CA ARG A 337 22.27 3.05 -2.43
C ARG A 337 21.44 4.34 -2.45
N HIS A 338 21.41 5.03 -3.58
CA HIS A 338 20.60 6.25 -3.72
C HIS A 338 19.10 6.00 -3.49
N ASN A 339 18.55 4.90 -3.99
CA ASN A 339 17.16 4.53 -3.74
C ASN A 339 16.89 4.21 -2.26
N ALA A 340 17.86 3.62 -1.53
CA ALA A 340 17.75 3.37 -0.10
C ALA A 340 17.75 4.66 0.72
N GLU A 341 18.58 5.65 0.35
CA GLU A 341 18.55 7.00 0.93
C GLU A 341 17.17 7.66 0.74
N LEU A 342 16.63 7.62 -0.49
CA LEU A 342 15.30 8.16 -0.79
C LEU A 342 14.16 7.42 -0.05
N ALA A 343 14.37 6.14 0.27
CA ALA A 343 13.44 5.34 1.06
C ALA A 343 13.62 5.52 2.57
N GLU A 344 14.66 6.25 3.01
CA GLU A 344 15.05 6.46 4.41
C GLU A 344 15.30 5.13 5.15
N VAL A 345 16.06 4.22 4.50
CA VAL A 345 16.45 2.90 5.04
C VAL A 345 17.92 2.56 4.80
N ASP A 346 18.72 3.53 4.36
CA ASP A 346 20.15 3.40 4.11
C ASP A 346 20.96 3.06 5.38
N ASP A 347 20.40 3.33 6.54
CA ASP A 347 20.95 2.96 7.85
C ASP A 347 20.95 1.44 8.11
N VAL A 348 20.12 0.67 7.42
CA VAL A 348 19.90 -0.78 7.67
C VAL A 348 20.08 -1.67 6.45
N VAL A 349 20.40 -1.10 5.28
CA VAL A 349 20.61 -1.86 4.04
C VAL A 349 22.03 -1.59 3.51
N HIS A 350 22.77 -2.66 3.22
CA HIS A 350 24.11 -2.57 2.64
C HIS A 350 24.09 -3.08 1.20
N PHE A 351 24.83 -2.37 0.32
CA PHE A 351 24.93 -2.74 -1.09
C PHE A 351 26.40 -2.80 -1.52
N ASP A 352 26.77 -3.91 -2.17
CA ASP A 352 28.13 -4.16 -2.65
C ASP A 352 28.12 -4.65 -4.11
N VAL A 353 29.21 -4.34 -4.82
CA VAL A 353 29.49 -4.95 -6.11
C VAL A 353 29.97 -6.38 -5.88
N ASP A 354 29.16 -7.37 -6.22
CA ASP A 354 29.45 -8.77 -5.97
C ASP A 354 28.92 -9.68 -7.09
N ASP A 355 29.53 -10.85 -7.23
CA ASP A 355 29.18 -11.83 -8.24
C ASP A 355 28.33 -12.96 -7.64
N ALA A 356 27.08 -13.02 -7.98
CA ALA A 356 26.15 -14.05 -7.54
C ALA A 356 26.61 -15.50 -7.82
N ARG A 357 27.51 -15.69 -8.79
CA ARG A 357 28.08 -17.02 -9.12
C ARG A 357 28.99 -17.55 -8.02
N THR A 358 29.55 -16.64 -7.21
CA THR A 358 30.42 -16.95 -6.06
C THR A 358 29.81 -16.56 -4.73
N PHE A 359 28.54 -16.15 -4.75
CA PHE A 359 27.82 -15.66 -3.58
C PHE A 359 27.91 -16.65 -2.41
N HIS A 360 28.29 -16.14 -1.26
CA HIS A 360 28.34 -16.86 0.00
C HIS A 360 27.99 -15.92 1.14
N TRP A 361 27.52 -16.45 2.24
CA TRP A 361 27.21 -15.68 3.44
C TRP A 361 27.59 -16.44 4.69
N GLY A 362 28.08 -15.74 5.70
CA GLY A 362 28.37 -16.28 7.02
C GLY A 362 27.07 -16.61 7.79
N GLY A 363 27.19 -17.44 8.82
CA GLY A 363 26.05 -17.76 9.69
C GLY A 363 25.26 -19.00 9.27
N LEU A 364 24.50 -19.54 10.23
CA LEU A 364 23.81 -20.83 10.10
C LEU A 364 22.40 -20.72 9.49
N TYR A 365 21.82 -19.55 9.45
CA TYR A 365 20.45 -19.34 8.96
C TYR A 365 20.30 -17.94 8.33
N GLY A 366 19.37 -17.82 7.41
CA GLY A 366 19.05 -16.58 6.72
C GLY A 366 18.03 -16.79 5.61
N ARG A 367 17.84 -15.75 4.82
CA ARG A 367 16.99 -15.76 3.64
C ARG A 367 17.69 -15.15 2.45
N VAL A 368 17.58 -15.81 1.32
CA VAL A 368 17.87 -15.23 0.02
C VAL A 368 16.52 -15.00 -0.67
N VAL A 369 16.21 -13.74 -0.99
CA VAL A 369 15.02 -13.37 -1.75
C VAL A 369 15.51 -12.60 -2.97
N THR A 370 15.25 -13.14 -4.17
CA THR A 370 15.95 -12.63 -5.35
C THR A 370 15.16 -12.78 -6.64
N ASN A 371 15.50 -11.93 -7.62
CA ASN A 371 14.88 -11.87 -8.94
C ASN A 371 15.96 -11.77 -10.03
N PRO A 372 16.65 -12.88 -10.37
CA PRO A 372 17.70 -12.88 -11.38
C PRO A 372 17.18 -12.60 -12.79
N PRO A 373 18.06 -12.26 -13.76
CA PRO A 373 17.67 -12.10 -15.17
C PRO A 373 17.05 -13.38 -15.74
N TYR A 374 15.98 -13.24 -16.55
CA TYR A 374 15.24 -14.40 -17.09
C TYR A 374 15.73 -14.85 -18.47
N GLY A 375 16.62 -14.09 -19.11
CA GLY A 375 17.07 -14.36 -20.48
C GLY A 375 16.12 -13.84 -21.56
N GLU A 376 15.28 -12.85 -21.27
CA GLU A 376 14.31 -12.29 -22.23
C GLU A 376 14.58 -10.82 -22.60
N ARG A 377 15.17 -10.02 -21.70
CA ARG A 377 15.33 -8.55 -21.88
C ARG A 377 16.71 -8.00 -21.56
N ILE A 378 17.41 -8.60 -20.62
CA ILE A 378 18.68 -8.09 -20.06
C ILE A 378 19.83 -8.98 -20.48
N MET A 379 19.58 -10.26 -20.76
CA MET A 379 20.60 -11.29 -21.00
C MET A 379 20.07 -12.31 -21.98
N GLU A 380 20.93 -12.94 -22.78
CA GLU A 380 20.51 -14.07 -23.62
C GLU A 380 20.17 -15.30 -22.78
N ARG A 381 19.26 -16.15 -23.29
CA ARG A 381 18.80 -17.34 -22.56
C ARG A 381 19.91 -18.28 -22.12
N LYS A 382 20.91 -18.50 -22.96
CA LYS A 382 22.07 -19.37 -22.64
C LYS A 382 22.90 -18.82 -21.50
N GLU A 383 23.16 -17.53 -21.51
CA GLU A 383 23.89 -16.83 -20.44
C GLU A 383 23.12 -16.91 -19.10
N ALA A 384 21.80 -16.70 -19.13
CA ALA A 384 20.96 -16.87 -17.95
C ALA A 384 21.01 -18.31 -17.41
N GLU A 385 21.01 -19.32 -18.27
CA GLU A 385 21.14 -20.72 -17.86
C GLU A 385 22.51 -21.02 -17.23
N GLU A 386 23.60 -20.45 -17.76
CA GLU A 386 24.96 -20.57 -17.15
C GLU A 386 24.99 -19.91 -15.79
N LEU A 387 24.42 -18.72 -15.66
CA LEU A 387 24.29 -18.01 -14.39
C LEU A 387 23.51 -18.86 -13.37
N TYR A 388 22.38 -19.45 -13.75
CA TYR A 388 21.59 -20.30 -12.85
C TYR A 388 22.36 -21.55 -12.39
N ARG A 389 23.14 -22.20 -13.29
CA ARG A 389 24.00 -23.33 -12.92
C ARG A 389 25.07 -22.93 -11.91
N ALA A 390 25.72 -21.79 -12.12
CA ALA A 390 26.73 -21.29 -11.22
C ALA A 390 26.15 -20.90 -9.86
N PHE A 391 25.03 -20.16 -9.85
CA PHE A 391 24.33 -19.79 -8.63
C PHE A 391 23.80 -21.01 -7.87
N GLY A 392 23.28 -22.02 -8.57
CA GLY A 392 22.86 -23.29 -7.97
C GLY A 392 23.99 -24.02 -7.25
N LYS A 393 25.22 -24.01 -7.84
CA LYS A 393 26.44 -24.53 -7.18
C LYS A 393 26.84 -23.72 -5.95
N ALA A 394 26.74 -22.38 -6.00
CA ALA A 394 26.98 -21.52 -4.84
C ALA A 394 25.94 -21.83 -3.75
N TRP A 395 24.66 -21.88 -4.08
CA TRP A 395 23.58 -22.20 -3.15
C TRP A 395 23.73 -23.57 -2.49
N SER A 396 24.25 -24.58 -3.19
CA SER A 396 24.43 -25.92 -2.63
C SER A 396 25.41 -25.99 -1.44
N LYS A 397 26.19 -24.93 -1.20
CA LYS A 397 27.13 -24.82 -0.09
C LYS A 397 26.53 -24.13 1.14
N PHE A 398 25.31 -23.60 1.02
CA PHE A 398 24.64 -22.92 2.14
C PHE A 398 24.18 -23.93 3.20
N PRO A 399 24.25 -23.57 4.51
CA PRO A 399 23.71 -24.40 5.58
C PRO A 399 22.20 -24.61 5.47
N ASP A 400 21.70 -25.72 6.02
CA ASP A 400 20.27 -26.10 5.98
C ASP A 400 19.32 -25.06 6.61
N GLY A 401 19.80 -24.16 7.45
CA GLY A 401 19.03 -23.06 8.03
C GLY A 401 18.67 -21.92 7.05
N TRP A 402 19.33 -21.90 5.88
CA TRP A 402 19.07 -20.90 4.86
C TRP A 402 17.89 -21.27 3.97
N LYS A 403 17.12 -20.26 3.57
CA LYS A 403 15.97 -20.42 2.69
C LYS A 403 16.11 -19.51 1.47
N LEU A 404 15.85 -20.07 0.28
CA LEU A 404 15.89 -19.31 -0.97
C LEU A 404 14.47 -19.15 -1.53
N TYR A 405 14.15 -17.92 -1.92
CA TYR A 405 12.93 -17.52 -2.61
C TYR A 405 13.35 -16.81 -3.90
N LEU A 406 13.28 -17.49 -5.02
CA LEU A 406 13.76 -17.02 -6.31
C LEU A 406 12.61 -16.91 -7.31
N LEU A 407 12.42 -15.73 -7.89
CA LEU A 407 11.42 -15.50 -8.93
C LEU A 407 12.04 -15.72 -10.32
N SER A 408 11.40 -16.53 -11.15
CA SER A 408 11.82 -16.69 -12.57
C SER A 408 10.64 -17.06 -13.46
N SER A 409 10.67 -16.60 -14.72
CA SER A 409 9.78 -17.06 -15.80
C SER A 409 10.36 -18.22 -16.58
N HIS A 410 11.60 -18.63 -16.31
CA HIS A 410 12.30 -19.66 -17.08
C HIS A 410 11.70 -21.05 -16.83
N THR A 411 11.16 -21.67 -17.85
CA THR A 411 10.42 -22.94 -17.76
C THR A 411 11.26 -24.13 -17.27
N GLU A 412 12.57 -24.14 -17.62
CA GLU A 412 13.53 -25.17 -17.25
C GLU A 412 14.42 -24.77 -16.06
N PHE A 413 13.96 -23.84 -15.23
CA PHE A 413 14.75 -23.26 -14.15
C PHE A 413 15.32 -24.33 -13.21
N GLU A 414 14.49 -25.23 -12.69
CA GLU A 414 14.91 -26.25 -11.71
C GLU A 414 15.98 -27.18 -12.27
N ARG A 415 15.84 -27.59 -13.53
CA ARG A 415 16.85 -28.42 -14.22
C ARG A 415 18.17 -27.66 -14.34
N THR A 416 18.11 -26.40 -14.72
CA THR A 416 19.27 -25.54 -14.93
C THR A 416 19.96 -25.19 -13.62
N PHE A 417 19.19 -24.88 -12.58
CA PHE A 417 19.66 -24.60 -11.23
C PHE A 417 20.26 -25.85 -10.55
N GLY A 418 19.88 -27.04 -11.01
CA GLY A 418 20.42 -28.32 -10.52
C GLY A 418 19.74 -28.85 -9.26
N LYS A 419 18.62 -28.27 -8.83
CA LYS A 419 17.85 -28.73 -7.67
C LYS A 419 16.37 -28.45 -7.88
N GLN A 420 15.52 -29.41 -7.53
CA GLN A 420 14.08 -29.26 -7.52
C GLN A 420 13.67 -28.41 -6.31
N ALA A 421 12.73 -27.48 -6.51
CA ALA A 421 12.19 -26.64 -5.43
C ALA A 421 11.30 -27.45 -4.48
N ASP A 422 11.37 -27.14 -3.19
CA ASP A 422 10.46 -27.73 -2.19
C ASP A 422 9.01 -27.30 -2.44
N LYS A 423 8.82 -26.07 -2.94
CA LYS A 423 7.52 -25.50 -3.28
C LYS A 423 7.64 -24.46 -4.38
N LYS A 424 6.58 -24.33 -5.18
CA LYS A 424 6.44 -23.27 -6.20
C LYS A 424 5.15 -22.51 -6.02
N ARG A 425 5.19 -21.20 -6.29
CA ARG A 425 3.99 -20.35 -6.31
C ARG A 425 3.97 -19.53 -7.58
N LYS A 426 2.87 -19.61 -8.32
CA LYS A 426 2.65 -18.77 -9.51
C LYS A 426 2.45 -17.31 -9.11
N LEU A 427 3.21 -16.42 -9.73
CA LEU A 427 3.12 -14.98 -9.60
C LEU A 427 3.21 -14.33 -10.98
N TYR A 428 3.00 -13.02 -11.05
CA TYR A 428 3.06 -12.27 -12.30
C TYR A 428 3.95 -11.05 -12.16
N ASN A 429 4.97 -10.94 -13.01
CA ASN A 429 5.80 -9.74 -13.12
C ASN A 429 5.33 -8.93 -14.35
N GLY A 430 4.41 -8.01 -14.14
CA GLY A 430 3.65 -7.37 -15.21
C GLY A 430 2.76 -8.39 -15.92
N MET A 431 2.96 -8.58 -17.24
CA MET A 431 2.27 -9.59 -18.05
C MET A 431 2.98 -10.94 -18.05
N LEU A 432 4.18 -11.02 -17.51
CA LEU A 432 5.01 -12.21 -17.54
C LEU A 432 4.63 -13.13 -16.39
N LYS A 433 4.25 -14.37 -16.75
CA LYS A 433 3.99 -15.44 -15.78
C LYS A 433 5.33 -15.94 -15.22
N CYS A 434 5.47 -15.90 -13.91
CA CYS A 434 6.65 -16.37 -13.18
C CYS A 434 6.27 -17.43 -12.15
N ASP A 435 7.24 -18.23 -11.75
CA ASP A 435 7.15 -19.05 -10.55
C ASP A 435 8.12 -18.52 -9.50
N LEU A 436 7.65 -18.38 -8.26
CA LEU A 436 8.49 -18.19 -7.09
C LEU A 436 8.90 -19.59 -6.62
N PHE A 437 10.16 -19.94 -6.86
CA PHE A 437 10.77 -21.18 -6.42
C PHE A 437 11.26 -21.03 -4.97
N MET A 438 10.94 -22.01 -4.13
CA MET A 438 11.25 -21.96 -2.70
C MET A 438 12.05 -23.20 -2.32
N TYR A 439 13.18 -22.98 -1.62
CA TYR A 439 14.09 -24.01 -1.16
C TYR A 439 14.39 -23.85 0.34
N GLY A 440 14.64 -24.96 1.02
CA GLY A 440 14.93 -24.98 2.46
C GLY A 440 13.71 -24.74 3.33
N ILE A 441 12.49 -25.01 2.81
CA ILE A 441 11.23 -24.75 3.51
C ILE A 441 10.54 -26.03 4.03
N LYS A 442 11.24 -27.16 4.04
CA LYS A 442 10.73 -28.44 4.57
C LYS A 442 10.48 -28.39 6.05
#